data_dde737dd715e3b64a50b1c4fcfe01511
#
_entry.id   dde737dd715e3b64a50b1c4fcfe01511
#
_cell.length_a   1.000
_cell.length_b   1.000
_cell.length_c   1.000
_cell.angle_alpha   90.00
_cell.angle_beta   90.00
_cell.angle_gamma   90.00
#
_symmetry.space_group_name_H-M   'P 1'
#
loop_
_entity.id
_entity.type
_entity.pdbx_description
1 polymer ?
#
loop_
_entity_poly.entity_id
_entity_poly.type
_entity_poly.pdbx_seq_one_letter_code
_entity_poly.pdbx_strand_id
1 'polypeptide(L)'
;MKLLVVEDDPDMGGLVERGLAAEGYDVTLVTNGVDALIALRGDSFSAAAIDVMLPGMSGFELCRHIREAANPMPILLLTARDAIEDRVHGLDSGADDYLTKPFAFAELAARVRALLRREPSGMRPQVSVGRLTIDSHEHQALVSGHEMPLSRREFTLLRLFATNPDKTLSRADILESVWGTTDNIGTNVIDQYVSYLRKKLDLAGAGLSIVTERGRGYRLDAKNALESKGEKADAKATTETPAP
;
A
#
# COMPACT_ATOMS: atom_id res chain seq x y z
N MET A 1 -7.48 -3.44 18.54
CA MET A 1 -7.35 -2.83 17.23
C MET A 1 -8.71 -2.39 16.78
N LYS A 2 -8.85 -1.13 16.27
CA LYS A 2 -10.12 -0.58 15.83
C LYS A 2 -10.29 -0.78 14.32
N LEU A 3 -11.44 -1.30 13.90
CA LEU A 3 -11.77 -1.57 12.49
C LEU A 3 -12.95 -0.71 12.05
N LEU A 4 -12.90 -0.23 10.81
CA LEU A 4 -14.03 0.42 10.16
C LEU A 4 -14.72 -0.59 9.23
N VAL A 5 -16.02 -0.76 9.38
CA VAL A 5 -16.87 -1.53 8.48
C VAL A 5 -17.86 -0.57 7.81
N VAL A 6 -17.91 -0.57 6.50
CA VAL A 6 -18.82 0.26 5.70
C VAL A 6 -19.68 -0.67 4.87
N GLU A 7 -20.94 -0.83 5.27
CA GLU A 7 -21.90 -1.76 4.66
C GLU A 7 -23.31 -1.19 4.84
N ASP A 8 -24.05 -1.02 3.76
CA ASP A 8 -25.39 -0.43 3.79
C ASP A 8 -26.49 -1.45 4.12
N ASP A 9 -26.24 -2.75 3.87
CA ASP A 9 -27.14 -3.81 4.30
C ASP A 9 -26.99 -4.07 5.81
N PRO A 10 -28.06 -3.85 6.63
CA PRO A 10 -27.98 -3.96 8.07
C PRO A 10 -27.74 -5.39 8.57
N ASP A 11 -28.20 -6.40 7.82
CA ASP A 11 -28.04 -7.81 8.21
C ASP A 11 -26.59 -8.24 7.98
N MET A 12 -26.03 -7.90 6.82
CA MET A 12 -24.63 -8.18 6.47
C MET A 12 -23.69 -7.37 7.37
N GLY A 13 -23.91 -6.07 7.52
CA GLY A 13 -23.12 -5.19 8.39
C GLY A 13 -23.10 -5.69 9.82
N GLY A 14 -24.27 -6.02 10.38
CA GLY A 14 -24.37 -6.57 11.75
C GLY A 14 -23.73 -7.95 11.90
N LEU A 15 -23.74 -8.79 10.85
CA LEU A 15 -23.03 -10.08 10.85
C LEU A 15 -21.51 -9.87 10.90
N VAL A 16 -20.99 -8.99 10.05
CA VAL A 16 -19.56 -8.66 9.99
C VAL A 16 -19.08 -8.02 11.29
N GLU A 17 -19.83 -7.04 11.82
CA GLU A 17 -19.53 -6.38 13.08
C GLU A 17 -19.44 -7.37 14.24
N ARG A 18 -20.49 -8.17 14.48
CA ARG A 18 -20.50 -9.17 15.56
C ARG A 18 -19.39 -10.22 15.40
N GLY A 19 -19.17 -10.66 14.17
CA GLY A 19 -18.12 -11.64 13.90
C GLY A 19 -16.72 -11.10 14.19
N LEU A 20 -16.41 -9.90 13.73
CA LEU A 20 -15.11 -9.27 14.00
C LEU A 20 -14.96 -8.88 15.48
N ALA A 21 -16.03 -8.46 16.15
CA ALA A 21 -16.02 -8.20 17.60
C ALA A 21 -15.73 -9.49 18.39
N ALA A 22 -16.27 -10.64 17.97
CA ALA A 22 -15.98 -11.92 18.58
C ALA A 22 -14.51 -12.39 18.39
N GLU A 23 -13.83 -11.91 17.31
CA GLU A 23 -12.40 -12.08 17.08
C GLU A 23 -11.54 -11.09 17.92
N GLY A 24 -12.17 -10.24 18.75
CA GLY A 24 -11.48 -9.31 19.64
C GLY A 24 -11.15 -7.93 19.05
N TYR A 25 -11.79 -7.55 17.96
CA TYR A 25 -11.65 -6.22 17.38
C TYR A 25 -12.69 -5.23 17.93
N ASP A 26 -12.30 -3.96 18.05
CA ASP A 26 -13.23 -2.86 18.27
C ASP A 26 -13.75 -2.40 16.89
N VAL A 27 -15.05 -2.57 16.64
CA VAL A 27 -15.63 -2.36 15.30
C VAL A 27 -16.53 -1.12 15.31
N THR A 28 -16.30 -0.23 14.35
CA THR A 28 -17.21 0.87 14.04
C THR A 28 -17.90 0.53 12.71
N LEU A 29 -19.22 0.30 12.75
CA LEU A 29 -20.04 0.07 11.57
C LEU A 29 -20.69 1.39 11.15
N VAL A 30 -20.57 1.72 9.86
CA VAL A 30 -21.28 2.83 9.21
C VAL A 30 -21.92 2.34 7.91
N THR A 31 -22.98 3.01 7.47
CA THR A 31 -23.84 2.51 6.38
C THR A 31 -23.63 3.23 5.04
N ASN A 32 -22.73 4.20 4.97
CA ASN A 32 -22.45 4.95 3.74
C ASN A 32 -21.06 5.59 3.78
N GLY A 33 -20.58 6.01 2.59
CA GLY A 33 -19.24 6.58 2.43
C GLY A 33 -19.03 7.92 3.11
N VAL A 34 -20.08 8.75 3.27
CA VAL A 34 -19.96 10.06 3.93
C VAL A 34 -19.69 9.89 5.42
N ASP A 35 -20.46 9.01 6.08
CA ASP A 35 -20.25 8.70 7.49
C ASP A 35 -18.89 8.05 7.74
N ALA A 36 -18.42 7.22 6.78
CA ALA A 36 -17.08 6.67 6.83
C ALA A 36 -15.99 7.76 6.81
N LEU A 37 -16.12 8.76 5.94
CA LEU A 37 -15.17 9.89 5.91
C LEU A 37 -15.23 10.74 7.18
N ILE A 38 -16.42 10.89 7.80
CA ILE A 38 -16.57 11.58 9.09
C ILE A 38 -15.87 10.78 10.20
N ALA A 39 -16.10 9.46 10.26
CA ALA A 39 -15.47 8.58 11.25
C ALA A 39 -13.93 8.62 11.14
N LEU A 40 -13.40 8.61 9.93
CA LEU A 40 -11.95 8.68 9.65
C LEU A 40 -11.29 10.00 10.06
N ARG A 41 -12.07 11.08 10.21
CA ARG A 41 -11.55 12.37 10.74
C ARG A 41 -11.46 12.40 12.25
N GLY A 42 -12.33 11.64 12.93
CA GLY A 42 -12.41 11.60 14.39
C GLY A 42 -11.56 10.53 15.04
N ASP A 43 -11.30 9.44 14.31
CA ASP A 43 -10.68 8.24 14.84
C ASP A 43 -9.60 7.67 13.93
N SER A 44 -8.66 6.92 14.53
CA SER A 44 -7.66 6.14 13.81
C SER A 44 -8.08 4.67 13.74
N PHE A 45 -8.16 4.12 12.54
CA PHE A 45 -8.50 2.72 12.30
C PHE A 45 -7.28 1.92 11.84
N SER A 46 -7.21 0.67 12.29
CA SER A 46 -6.12 -0.26 11.91
C SER A 46 -6.35 -0.88 10.53
N ALA A 47 -7.60 -1.03 10.10
CA ALA A 47 -8.00 -1.45 8.76
C ALA A 47 -9.48 -1.09 8.52
N ALA A 48 -9.90 -1.13 7.24
CA ALA A 48 -11.31 -1.00 6.85
C ALA A 48 -11.75 -2.17 5.97
N ALA A 49 -13.01 -2.61 6.16
CA ALA A 49 -13.74 -3.45 5.23
C ALA A 49 -14.89 -2.60 4.64
N ILE A 50 -14.91 -2.44 3.32
CA ILE A 50 -15.77 -1.47 2.64
C ILE A 50 -16.54 -2.18 1.52
N ASP A 51 -17.87 -2.12 1.57
CA ASP A 51 -18.67 -2.56 0.42
C ASP A 51 -18.46 -1.61 -0.77
N VAL A 52 -18.37 -2.19 -1.95
CA VAL A 52 -18.29 -1.45 -3.21
C VAL A 52 -19.61 -0.76 -3.54
N MET A 53 -20.73 -1.43 -3.27
CA MET A 53 -22.07 -0.99 -3.64
C MET A 53 -22.74 -0.15 -2.55
N LEU A 54 -22.14 0.99 -2.22
CA LEU A 54 -22.69 1.90 -1.21
C LEU A 54 -23.57 2.99 -1.83
N PRO A 55 -24.61 3.47 -1.12
CA PRO A 55 -25.45 4.56 -1.59
C PRO A 55 -24.69 5.89 -1.62
N GLY A 56 -24.85 6.65 -2.70
CA GLY A 56 -24.32 8.00 -2.86
C GLY A 56 -22.86 8.09 -3.25
N MET A 57 -22.00 7.30 -2.63
CA MET A 57 -20.56 7.22 -2.92
C MET A 57 -20.15 5.76 -2.94
N SER A 58 -19.63 5.28 -4.05
CA SER A 58 -19.16 3.90 -4.14
C SER A 58 -17.96 3.64 -3.23
N GLY A 59 -17.78 2.36 -2.84
CA GLY A 59 -16.61 1.96 -2.03
C GLY A 59 -15.28 2.25 -2.75
N PHE A 60 -15.26 2.23 -4.08
CA PHE A 60 -14.10 2.63 -4.87
C PHE A 60 -13.75 4.11 -4.72
N GLU A 61 -14.78 4.97 -4.80
CA GLU A 61 -14.60 6.42 -4.58
C GLU A 61 -14.16 6.72 -3.16
N LEU A 62 -14.76 6.06 -2.17
CA LEU A 62 -14.36 6.17 -0.77
C LEU A 62 -12.89 5.76 -0.59
N CYS A 63 -12.46 4.64 -1.16
CA CYS A 63 -11.09 4.17 -1.11
C CYS A 63 -10.13 5.21 -1.72
N ARG A 64 -10.46 5.76 -2.89
CA ARG A 64 -9.70 6.81 -3.54
C ARG A 64 -9.56 8.05 -2.65
N HIS A 65 -10.65 8.54 -2.03
CA HIS A 65 -10.59 9.68 -1.12
C HIS A 65 -9.70 9.41 0.10
N ILE A 66 -9.74 8.18 0.66
CA ILE A 66 -8.84 7.78 1.74
C ILE A 66 -7.39 7.87 1.30
N ARG A 67 -7.06 7.44 0.07
CA ARG A 67 -5.69 7.49 -0.47
C ARG A 67 -5.24 8.92 -0.85
N GLU A 68 -6.14 9.73 -1.38
CA GLU A 68 -5.88 11.15 -1.66
C GLU A 68 -5.55 11.94 -0.38
N ALA A 69 -6.16 11.56 0.75
CA ALA A 69 -5.83 12.07 2.08
C ALA A 69 -4.51 11.51 2.65
N ALA A 70 -3.71 10.80 1.85
CA ALA A 70 -2.46 10.13 2.26
C ALA A 70 -2.62 9.14 3.41
N ASN A 71 -3.82 8.60 3.66
CA ASN A 71 -4.07 7.62 4.71
C ASN A 71 -3.63 6.22 4.22
N PRO A 72 -2.63 5.59 4.86
CA PRO A 72 -2.09 4.29 4.46
C PRO A 72 -2.88 3.10 5.03
N MET A 73 -3.99 3.35 5.74
CA MET A 73 -4.80 2.31 6.38
C MET A 73 -5.13 1.18 5.39
N PRO A 74 -4.91 -0.10 5.75
CA PRO A 74 -5.28 -1.24 4.91
C PRO A 74 -6.79 -1.28 4.64
N ILE A 75 -7.15 -1.53 3.37
CA ILE A 75 -8.55 -1.56 2.91
C ILE A 75 -8.84 -2.89 2.22
N LEU A 76 -9.86 -3.60 2.72
CA LEU A 76 -10.50 -4.75 2.09
C LEU A 76 -11.79 -4.28 1.42
N LEU A 77 -11.89 -4.42 0.10
CA LEU A 77 -13.15 -4.17 -0.60
C LEU A 77 -14.01 -5.44 -0.63
N LEU A 78 -15.30 -5.28 -0.35
CA LEU A 78 -16.32 -6.32 -0.48
C LEU A 78 -17.10 -6.06 -1.77
N THR A 79 -17.13 -7.02 -2.70
CA THR A 79 -17.70 -6.80 -4.05
C THR A 79 -18.60 -7.93 -4.50
N ALA A 80 -19.58 -7.66 -5.36
CA ALA A 80 -20.40 -8.68 -5.99
C ALA A 80 -19.59 -9.47 -7.06
N ARG A 81 -20.00 -10.71 -7.33
CA ARG A 81 -19.26 -11.70 -8.14
C ARG A 81 -19.07 -11.34 -9.61
N ASP A 82 -19.92 -10.47 -10.16
CA ASP A 82 -20.01 -10.22 -11.62
C ASP A 82 -19.08 -9.10 -12.11
N ALA A 83 -18.30 -8.52 -11.24
CA ALA A 83 -17.47 -7.37 -11.52
C ALA A 83 -16.01 -7.74 -11.79
N ILE A 84 -15.71 -8.45 -12.88
CA ILE A 84 -14.32 -8.54 -13.40
C ILE A 84 -13.83 -7.13 -13.77
N GLU A 85 -14.70 -6.27 -14.29
CA GLU A 85 -14.45 -4.85 -14.52
C GLU A 85 -14.25 -4.10 -13.20
N ASP A 86 -15.01 -4.42 -12.15
CA ASP A 86 -14.87 -3.84 -10.81
C ASP A 86 -13.56 -4.25 -10.10
N ARG A 87 -13.00 -5.41 -10.41
CA ARG A 87 -11.68 -5.81 -9.88
C ARG A 87 -10.55 -4.95 -10.41
N VAL A 88 -10.61 -4.55 -11.68
CA VAL A 88 -9.66 -3.62 -12.28
C VAL A 88 -9.85 -2.24 -11.66
N HIS A 89 -11.08 -1.75 -11.54
CA HIS A 89 -11.38 -0.49 -10.87
C HIS A 89 -11.07 -0.50 -9.37
N GLY A 90 -11.22 -1.66 -8.69
CA GLY A 90 -10.92 -1.81 -7.26
C GLY A 90 -9.44 -1.66 -6.94
N LEU A 91 -8.59 -2.26 -7.73
CA LEU A 91 -7.13 -2.10 -7.60
C LEU A 91 -6.70 -0.68 -7.99
N ASP A 92 -7.38 -0.08 -8.96
CA ASP A 92 -7.20 1.31 -9.38
C ASP A 92 -7.58 2.31 -8.29
N SER A 93 -8.48 1.96 -7.39
CA SER A 93 -8.88 2.79 -6.26
C SER A 93 -7.86 2.84 -5.11
N GLY A 94 -6.85 1.97 -5.11
CA GLY A 94 -5.83 1.88 -4.06
C GLY A 94 -6.19 0.94 -2.90
N ALA A 95 -7.13 0.01 -3.08
CA ALA A 95 -7.43 -1.04 -2.11
C ALA A 95 -6.28 -2.04 -1.97
N ASP A 96 -6.15 -2.67 -0.80
CA ASP A 96 -5.07 -3.62 -0.50
C ASP A 96 -5.47 -5.07 -0.78
N ASP A 97 -6.76 -5.39 -0.67
CA ASP A 97 -7.33 -6.71 -0.98
C ASP A 97 -8.82 -6.58 -1.31
N TYR A 98 -9.40 -7.64 -1.85
CA TYR A 98 -10.85 -7.70 -2.14
C TYR A 98 -11.41 -9.08 -1.79
N LEU A 99 -12.72 -9.12 -1.48
CA LEU A 99 -13.45 -10.32 -1.17
C LEU A 99 -14.79 -10.30 -1.90
N THR A 100 -15.07 -11.35 -2.65
CA THR A 100 -16.30 -11.44 -3.44
C THR A 100 -17.46 -11.94 -2.61
N LYS A 101 -18.61 -11.26 -2.68
CA LYS A 101 -19.89 -11.69 -2.11
C LYS A 101 -20.54 -12.76 -3.03
N PRO A 102 -21.17 -13.84 -2.49
CA PRO A 102 -21.21 -14.18 -1.06
C PRO A 102 -19.91 -14.81 -0.57
N PHE A 103 -19.51 -14.49 0.66
CA PHE A 103 -18.31 -15.01 1.29
C PHE A 103 -18.63 -15.72 2.63
N ALA A 104 -17.73 -16.61 3.04
CA ALA A 104 -17.76 -17.15 4.38
C ALA A 104 -17.10 -16.15 5.35
N PHE A 105 -17.69 -15.95 6.55
CA PHE A 105 -17.10 -15.06 7.56
C PHE A 105 -15.65 -15.44 7.89
N ALA A 106 -15.32 -16.74 7.92
CA ALA A 106 -13.96 -17.21 8.16
C ALA A 106 -12.95 -16.68 7.12
N GLU A 107 -13.36 -16.50 5.84
CA GLU A 107 -12.53 -15.93 4.81
C GLU A 107 -12.30 -14.43 5.04
N LEU A 108 -13.37 -13.68 5.34
CA LEU A 108 -13.27 -12.26 5.70
C LEU A 108 -12.32 -12.07 6.88
N ALA A 109 -12.50 -12.82 7.96
CA ALA A 109 -11.65 -12.75 9.14
C ALA A 109 -10.18 -13.10 8.83
N ALA A 110 -9.94 -14.10 7.98
CA ALA A 110 -8.59 -14.48 7.54
C ALA A 110 -7.91 -13.34 6.75
N ARG A 111 -8.65 -12.66 5.85
CA ARG A 111 -8.14 -11.52 5.07
C ARG A 111 -7.88 -10.30 5.95
N VAL A 112 -8.77 -9.98 6.89
CA VAL A 112 -8.57 -8.92 7.87
C VAL A 112 -7.32 -9.21 8.72
N ARG A 113 -7.14 -10.43 9.22
CA ARG A 113 -5.91 -10.82 9.94
C ARG A 113 -4.66 -10.68 9.05
N ALA A 114 -4.75 -11.05 7.78
CA ALA A 114 -3.64 -10.90 6.84
C ALA A 114 -3.28 -9.43 6.60
N LEU A 115 -4.29 -8.55 6.50
CA LEU A 115 -4.10 -7.10 6.37
C LEU A 115 -3.51 -6.48 7.64
N LEU A 116 -3.88 -6.96 8.81
CA LEU A 116 -3.39 -6.47 10.10
C LEU A 116 -2.08 -7.08 10.54
N ARG A 117 -1.63 -8.16 9.89
CA ARG A 117 -0.42 -8.86 10.27
C ARG A 117 0.78 -7.96 10.00
N ARG A 118 1.36 -7.43 11.08
CA ARG A 118 2.75 -6.97 11.03
C ARG A 118 3.63 -8.18 10.77
N GLU A 119 4.52 -8.13 9.79
CA GLU A 119 5.45 -9.26 9.61
C GLU A 119 6.16 -9.54 10.93
N PRO A 120 6.28 -10.85 11.35
CA PRO A 120 6.92 -11.16 12.62
C PRO A 120 8.31 -10.52 12.68
N SER A 121 8.63 -9.98 13.85
CA SER A 121 9.94 -9.38 14.17
C SER A 121 11.04 -10.44 14.11
N GLY A 122 11.43 -10.83 12.90
CA GLY A 122 12.63 -11.58 12.65
C GLY A 122 13.55 -10.67 11.86
N MET A 123 14.74 -10.38 12.41
CA MET A 123 15.79 -9.57 11.83
C MET A 123 15.82 -9.62 10.30
N ARG A 124 15.02 -8.79 9.63
CA ARG A 124 15.26 -8.47 8.22
C ARG A 124 15.95 -7.12 8.20
N PRO A 125 17.13 -7.03 7.59
CA PRO A 125 17.89 -5.80 7.57
C PRO A 125 17.06 -4.70 6.91
N GLN A 126 17.18 -3.49 7.44
CA GLN A 126 16.72 -2.30 6.73
C GLN A 126 17.37 -2.29 5.35
N VAL A 127 16.57 -2.13 4.31
CA VAL A 127 17.07 -2.04 2.95
C VAL A 127 17.24 -0.56 2.61
N SER A 128 18.47 -0.16 2.29
CA SER A 128 18.75 1.21 1.89
C SER A 128 19.24 1.27 0.45
N VAL A 129 18.64 2.14 -0.35
CA VAL A 129 19.03 2.44 -1.73
C VAL A 129 19.11 3.96 -1.88
N GLY A 130 20.33 4.50 -1.95
CA GLY A 130 20.56 5.93 -1.97
C GLY A 130 20.02 6.61 -0.70
N ARG A 131 19.02 7.51 -0.88
CA ARG A 131 18.34 8.23 0.21
C ARG A 131 17.12 7.49 0.76
N LEU A 132 16.67 6.43 0.08
CA LEU A 132 15.53 5.62 0.49
C LEU A 132 15.97 4.56 1.50
N THR A 133 15.26 4.48 2.60
CA THR A 133 15.38 3.41 3.60
C THR A 133 14.02 2.75 3.78
N ILE A 134 13.96 1.44 3.63
CA ILE A 134 12.76 0.62 3.85
C ILE A 134 12.92 -0.08 5.19
N ASP A 135 12.06 0.24 6.13
CA ASP A 135 11.93 -0.48 7.39
C ASP A 135 10.78 -1.46 7.30
N SER A 136 11.12 -2.76 7.19
CA SER A 136 10.11 -3.81 7.07
C SER A 136 9.38 -4.09 8.39
N HIS A 137 9.98 -3.72 9.54
CA HIS A 137 9.38 -3.91 10.85
C HIS A 137 8.28 -2.87 11.12
N GLU A 138 8.60 -1.61 10.86
CA GLU A 138 7.65 -0.52 11.05
C GLU A 138 6.72 -0.31 9.85
N HIS A 139 6.91 -1.06 8.75
CA HIS A 139 6.20 -0.86 7.49
C HIS A 139 6.34 0.57 6.94
N GLN A 140 7.52 1.16 7.13
CA GLN A 140 7.80 2.54 6.75
C GLN A 140 8.84 2.63 5.64
N ALA A 141 8.62 3.59 4.74
CA ALA A 141 9.62 4.03 3.78
C ALA A 141 10.05 5.45 4.15
N LEU A 142 11.34 5.64 4.32
CA LEU A 142 11.94 6.93 4.69
C LEU A 142 12.81 7.42 3.53
N VAL A 143 12.70 8.69 3.18
CA VAL A 143 13.60 9.36 2.23
C VAL A 143 14.35 10.45 2.98
N SER A 144 15.67 10.34 3.09
CA SER A 144 16.50 11.24 3.90
C SER A 144 16.02 11.39 5.36
N GLY A 145 15.46 10.31 5.93
CA GLY A 145 14.92 10.29 7.30
C GLY A 145 13.49 10.80 7.45
N HIS A 146 12.84 11.30 6.39
CA HIS A 146 11.45 11.74 6.40
C HIS A 146 10.55 10.62 5.86
N GLU A 147 9.45 10.37 6.56
CA GLU A 147 8.50 9.35 6.17
C GLU A 147 7.82 9.69 4.83
N MET A 148 7.77 8.70 3.95
CA MET A 148 7.01 8.75 2.70
C MET A 148 5.77 7.86 2.86
N PRO A 149 4.56 8.43 2.95
CA PRO A 149 3.34 7.66 3.21
C PRO A 149 3.01 6.76 2.02
N LEU A 150 2.96 5.46 2.28
CA LEU A 150 2.63 4.43 1.30
C LEU A 150 1.48 3.57 1.79
N SER A 151 0.57 3.18 0.89
CA SER A 151 -0.34 2.08 1.16
C SER A 151 0.45 0.78 1.29
N ARG A 152 -0.19 -0.25 1.85
CA ARG A 152 0.46 -1.56 2.04
C ARG A 152 0.99 -2.14 0.71
N ARG A 153 0.23 -2.03 -0.38
CA ARG A 153 0.64 -2.52 -1.70
C ARG A 153 1.79 -1.71 -2.29
N GLU A 154 1.74 -0.39 -2.18
CA GLU A 154 2.84 0.48 -2.60
C GLU A 154 4.12 0.16 -1.82
N PHE A 155 4.01 -0.03 -0.50
CA PHE A 155 5.14 -0.43 0.34
C PHE A 155 5.72 -1.78 -0.10
N THR A 156 4.87 -2.80 -0.29
CA THR A 156 5.32 -4.13 -0.71
C THR A 156 6.01 -4.08 -2.07
N LEU A 157 5.45 -3.33 -3.03
CA LEU A 157 6.02 -3.15 -4.36
C LEU A 157 7.35 -2.38 -4.29
N LEU A 158 7.42 -1.29 -3.53
CA LEU A 158 8.66 -0.54 -3.36
C LEU A 158 9.74 -1.36 -2.67
N ARG A 159 9.39 -2.14 -1.63
CA ARG A 159 10.30 -3.07 -0.96
C ARG A 159 10.83 -4.12 -1.92
N LEU A 160 9.97 -4.68 -2.78
CA LEU A 160 10.39 -5.65 -3.80
C LEU A 160 11.43 -5.05 -4.76
N PHE A 161 11.24 -3.81 -5.20
CA PHE A 161 12.21 -3.10 -6.01
C PHE A 161 13.49 -2.79 -5.24
N ALA A 162 13.39 -2.30 -4.01
CA ALA A 162 14.54 -1.91 -3.19
C ALA A 162 15.41 -3.11 -2.78
N THR A 163 14.83 -4.30 -2.64
CA THR A 163 15.58 -5.54 -2.40
C THR A 163 16.21 -6.14 -3.66
N ASN A 164 15.85 -5.62 -4.83
CA ASN A 164 16.39 -6.03 -6.13
C ASN A 164 16.84 -4.81 -6.96
N PRO A 165 17.73 -3.96 -6.44
CA PRO A 165 18.16 -2.76 -7.16
C PRO A 165 18.82 -3.15 -8.48
N ASP A 166 18.57 -2.35 -9.51
CA ASP A 166 19.09 -2.51 -10.87
C ASP A 166 18.72 -3.84 -11.58
N LYS A 167 17.93 -4.70 -10.94
CA LYS A 167 17.41 -5.92 -11.55
C LYS A 167 16.04 -5.66 -12.18
N THR A 168 15.86 -6.13 -13.42
CA THR A 168 14.55 -6.13 -14.08
C THR A 168 13.68 -7.22 -13.49
N LEU A 169 12.54 -6.83 -12.95
CA LEU A 169 11.50 -7.73 -12.46
C LEU A 169 10.42 -7.88 -13.52
N SER A 170 10.06 -9.10 -13.85
CA SER A 170 8.98 -9.35 -14.79
C SER A 170 7.61 -9.00 -14.18
N ARG A 171 6.62 -8.75 -15.06
CA ARG A 171 5.25 -8.51 -14.57
C ARG A 171 4.70 -9.70 -13.78
N ALA A 172 5.01 -10.92 -14.19
CA ALA A 172 4.57 -12.13 -13.49
C ALA A 172 5.19 -12.21 -12.08
N ASP A 173 6.50 -12.00 -11.96
CA ASP A 173 7.19 -12.01 -10.66
C ASP A 173 6.63 -10.93 -9.70
N ILE A 174 6.32 -9.75 -10.24
CA ILE A 174 5.73 -8.65 -9.48
C ILE A 174 4.32 -9.02 -9.00
N LEU A 175 3.46 -9.56 -9.89
CA LEU A 175 2.11 -9.98 -9.52
C LEU A 175 2.15 -11.04 -8.43
N GLU A 176 2.95 -12.07 -8.59
CA GLU A 176 3.09 -13.13 -7.59
C GLU A 176 3.62 -12.62 -6.27
N SER A 177 4.66 -11.79 -6.29
CA SER A 177 5.30 -11.30 -5.05
C SER A 177 4.43 -10.31 -4.28
N VAL A 178 3.63 -9.48 -4.96
CA VAL A 178 2.86 -8.39 -4.34
C VAL A 178 1.40 -8.76 -4.14
N TRP A 179 0.81 -9.53 -5.06
CA TRP A 179 -0.61 -9.91 -5.01
C TRP A 179 -0.86 -11.39 -4.70
N GLY A 180 0.18 -12.24 -4.74
CA GLY A 180 0.08 -13.67 -4.41
C GLY A 180 -0.58 -14.51 -5.50
N THR A 181 -0.79 -13.96 -6.68
CA THR A 181 -1.40 -14.66 -7.82
C THR A 181 -1.05 -13.97 -9.13
N THR A 182 -0.96 -14.76 -10.19
CA THR A 182 -0.88 -14.27 -11.58
C THR A 182 -2.23 -14.35 -12.29
N ASP A 183 -3.21 -15.04 -11.69
CA ASP A 183 -4.50 -15.32 -12.30
C ASP A 183 -5.51 -14.20 -12.00
N ASN A 184 -6.22 -13.77 -13.03
CA ASN A 184 -7.35 -12.82 -12.97
C ASN A 184 -7.03 -11.38 -12.49
N ILE A 185 -5.77 -10.99 -12.38
CA ILE A 185 -5.39 -9.59 -12.15
C ILE A 185 -4.91 -9.00 -13.48
N GLY A 186 -5.57 -7.93 -13.93
CA GLY A 186 -5.15 -7.21 -15.14
C GLY A 186 -3.72 -6.69 -15.00
N THR A 187 -2.90 -6.86 -16.02
CA THR A 187 -1.50 -6.37 -16.02
C THR A 187 -1.39 -4.85 -15.84
N ASN A 188 -2.48 -4.12 -16.06
CA ASN A 188 -2.56 -2.66 -15.90
C ASN A 188 -2.40 -2.21 -14.44
N VAL A 189 -2.72 -3.08 -13.47
CA VAL A 189 -2.58 -2.76 -12.04
C VAL A 189 -1.13 -2.41 -11.67
N ILE A 190 -0.16 -3.14 -12.22
CA ILE A 190 1.25 -2.85 -11.98
C ILE A 190 1.60 -1.46 -12.49
N ASP A 191 1.16 -1.12 -13.72
CA ASP A 191 1.44 0.16 -14.37
C ASP A 191 0.98 1.33 -13.49
N GLN A 192 -0.17 1.17 -12.85
CA GLN A 192 -0.76 2.18 -11.97
C GLN A 192 0.00 2.32 -10.66
N TYR A 193 0.30 1.21 -9.96
CA TYR A 193 1.09 1.27 -8.73
C TYR A 193 2.50 1.79 -8.98
N VAL A 194 3.11 1.45 -10.11
CA VAL A 194 4.38 2.03 -10.56
C VAL A 194 4.23 3.54 -10.80
N SER A 195 3.12 3.99 -11.39
CA SER A 195 2.84 5.42 -11.58
C SER A 195 2.72 6.16 -10.24
N TYR A 196 2.02 5.59 -9.26
CA TYR A 196 1.91 6.15 -7.91
C TYR A 196 3.27 6.23 -7.21
N LEU A 197 4.05 5.15 -7.25
CA LEU A 197 5.38 5.14 -6.65
C LEU A 197 6.32 6.16 -7.30
N ARG A 198 6.29 6.31 -8.63
CA ARG A 198 7.09 7.33 -9.32
C ARG A 198 6.78 8.74 -8.78
N LYS A 199 5.49 9.09 -8.71
CA LYS A 199 5.07 10.40 -8.17
C LYS A 199 5.54 10.61 -6.74
N LYS A 200 5.41 9.59 -5.87
CA LYS A 200 5.82 9.68 -4.46
C LYS A 200 7.33 9.77 -4.29
N LEU A 201 8.11 9.02 -5.06
CA LEU A 201 9.57 9.09 -5.08
C LEU A 201 10.07 10.45 -5.55
N ASP A 202 9.45 11.02 -6.58
CA ASP A 202 9.77 12.36 -7.09
C ASP A 202 9.45 13.43 -6.04
N LEU A 203 8.24 13.42 -5.46
CA LEU A 203 7.82 14.37 -4.44
C LEU A 203 8.69 14.31 -3.18
N ALA A 204 9.12 13.11 -2.79
CA ALA A 204 10.01 12.91 -1.65
C ALA A 204 11.49 13.24 -1.95
N GLY A 205 11.84 13.53 -3.21
CA GLY A 205 13.22 13.80 -3.60
C GLY A 205 14.16 12.60 -3.41
N ALA A 206 13.67 11.38 -3.64
CA ALA A 206 14.42 10.15 -3.39
C ALA A 206 15.65 10.00 -4.28
N GLY A 207 15.68 10.66 -5.45
CA GLY A 207 16.75 10.50 -6.45
C GLY A 207 16.77 9.12 -7.10
N LEU A 208 15.64 8.39 -7.00
CA LEU A 208 15.44 7.06 -7.55
C LEU A 208 14.36 7.11 -8.63
N SER A 209 14.49 6.29 -9.67
CA SER A 209 13.46 6.15 -10.69
C SER A 209 13.10 4.69 -10.96
N ILE A 210 11.81 4.41 -11.18
CA ILE A 210 11.37 3.10 -11.65
C ILE A 210 11.29 3.17 -13.18
N VAL A 211 12.16 2.45 -13.85
CA VAL A 211 12.25 2.43 -15.32
C VAL A 211 11.38 1.30 -15.88
N THR A 212 10.65 1.58 -16.96
CA THR A 212 9.92 0.55 -17.72
C THR A 212 10.84 -0.05 -18.75
N GLU A 213 11.10 -1.34 -18.66
CA GLU A 213 11.79 -2.11 -19.70
C GLU A 213 10.76 -2.81 -20.59
N ARG A 214 10.54 -2.22 -21.79
CA ARG A 214 9.49 -2.69 -22.72
C ARG A 214 9.61 -4.19 -23.00
N GLY A 215 8.49 -4.90 -22.85
CA GLY A 215 8.41 -6.36 -23.04
C GLY A 215 9.07 -7.21 -21.94
N ARG A 216 9.74 -6.60 -20.96
CA ARG A 216 10.46 -7.32 -19.89
C ARG A 216 9.91 -7.06 -18.50
N GLY A 217 9.52 -5.83 -18.16
CA GLY A 217 8.99 -5.48 -16.85
C GLY A 217 9.46 -4.12 -16.36
N TYR A 218 9.84 -4.05 -15.08
CA TYR A 218 10.26 -2.82 -14.39
C TYR A 218 11.54 -3.03 -13.61
N ARG A 219 12.32 -1.96 -13.45
CA ARG A 219 13.56 -1.93 -12.70
C ARG A 219 13.68 -0.65 -11.89
N LEU A 220 14.10 -0.74 -10.62
CA LEU A 220 14.50 0.43 -9.86
C LEU A 220 15.92 0.83 -10.29
N ASP A 221 16.06 2.02 -10.84
CA ASP A 221 17.35 2.58 -11.22
C ASP A 221 17.97 3.30 -10.01
N ALA A 222 19.03 2.71 -9.47
CA ALA A 222 19.76 3.23 -8.32
C ALA A 222 21.03 4.02 -8.70
N LYS A 223 21.39 4.08 -9.97
CA LYS A 223 22.67 4.67 -10.44
C LYS A 223 22.81 6.14 -10.07
N ASN A 224 21.75 6.93 -10.22
CA ASN A 224 21.76 8.35 -9.86
C ASN A 224 21.77 8.60 -8.34
N ALA A 225 21.38 7.61 -7.54
CA ALA A 225 21.37 7.73 -6.08
C ALA A 225 22.75 7.56 -5.44
N LEU A 226 23.68 6.95 -6.13
CA LEU A 226 25.05 6.71 -5.65
C LEU A 226 26.00 7.88 -5.93
N GLU A 227 25.76 8.63 -7.00
CA GLU A 227 26.60 9.79 -7.36
C GLU A 227 26.44 10.96 -6.36
N SER A 228 25.28 11.14 -5.76
CA SER A 228 25.03 12.17 -4.75
C SER A 228 25.71 11.92 -3.39
N LYS A 229 26.26 10.73 -3.13
CA LYS A 229 27.07 10.42 -1.95
C LYS A 229 28.54 10.77 -2.12
N GLY A 230 29.05 10.81 -3.35
CA GLY A 230 30.47 11.12 -3.64
C GLY A 230 30.81 12.58 -3.49
N GLU A 231 29.91 13.50 -3.90
CA GLU A 231 30.20 14.95 -3.89
C GLU A 231 30.27 15.59 -2.50
N LYS A 232 29.68 15.00 -1.47
CA LYS A 232 29.76 15.52 -0.08
C LYS A 232 30.96 15.03 0.72
N ALA A 233 31.66 13.99 0.26
CA ALA A 233 32.86 13.50 0.93
C ALA A 233 34.11 14.32 0.58
N ASP A 234 34.20 14.83 -0.65
CA ASP A 234 35.36 15.59 -1.12
C ASP A 234 35.35 17.07 -0.70
N ALA A 235 34.20 17.64 -0.37
CA ALA A 235 34.09 19.03 0.08
C ALA A 235 34.55 19.28 1.53
N LYS A 236 34.81 18.23 2.32
CA LYS A 236 35.22 18.34 3.74
C LYS A 236 36.71 18.13 3.98
N ALA A 237 37.48 17.81 2.92
CA ALA A 237 38.91 17.52 3.02
C ALA A 237 39.83 18.68 2.64
N THR A 238 39.32 19.88 2.31
CA THR A 238 40.11 20.98 1.77
C THR A 238 40.03 22.24 2.62
N THR A 239 39.98 22.15 3.95
CA THR A 239 40.10 23.36 4.79
C THR A 239 40.78 23.05 6.11
N GLU A 240 42.06 22.62 6.07
CA GLU A 240 43.01 22.73 7.18
C GLU A 240 44.40 22.87 6.61
N THR A 241 44.79 24.11 6.32
CA THR A 241 46.19 24.48 6.21
C THR A 241 46.50 25.43 7.38
N PRO A 242 47.37 25.11 8.31
CA PRO A 242 47.83 26.08 9.30
C PRO A 242 48.84 27.01 8.64
N ALA A 243 48.63 28.29 8.78
CA ALA A 243 49.59 29.33 8.47
C ALA A 243 50.58 29.48 9.63
N PRO A 244 51.80 29.99 9.37
CA PRO A 244 52.98 29.94 10.20
C PRO A 244 52.94 30.78 11.46
#